data_3e74b34c6852983078460b328d4e8796
#
_entry.id   3e74b34c6852983078460b328d4e8796
#
_cell.length_a   1.000
_cell.length_b   1.000
_cell.length_c   1.000
_cell.angle_alpha   90.00
_cell.angle_beta   90.00
_cell.angle_gamma   90.00
#
_symmetry.space_group_name_H-M   'P 1'
#
loop_
_entity.id
_entity.type
_entity.pdbx_description
1 polymer ?
#
loop_
_entity_poly.entity_id
_entity_poly.type
_entity_poly.pdbx_seq_one_letter_code
_entity_poly.pdbx_strand_id
1 'polypeptide(L)'
;MATLRQPVFDSLPVVVRKATPKDAAVCGRICYEAFTKISTDHAFPRDFPSVEVATGVLSMMFAHPGFYCAVAESGGQILGSNCLDERSAIAGVGPITIDPAVQNKGVGRALMEAVLARSAERGFKGTRLLQAAFHNRSLSLYTKLGFDTREPISTMQGPPIKSPTPGYNVRPASISDLEECDRLCRSVHGHDRSGELRDAIEQRTAVAAEREGRVVAYATMIGFFGHTVGETNSDVQALIANADAFLGPGILVPTRNAGLFRWCLENGLRVVQPMTLMTVGFYNEPAGAYLPSILY
;
A
#
# COMPACT_ATOMS: atom_id res chain seq x y z
N MET A 1 17.46 22.78 -37.75
CA MET A 1 17.30 22.47 -36.30
C MET A 1 15.95 23.00 -35.89
N ALA A 2 14.98 22.13 -35.73
CA ALA A 2 13.63 22.51 -35.29
C ALA A 2 13.64 22.51 -33.74
N THR A 3 13.51 23.70 -33.18
CA THR A 3 13.37 23.89 -31.73
C THR A 3 12.06 23.31 -31.29
N LEU A 4 12.08 22.14 -30.62
CA LEU A 4 10.91 21.59 -29.94
C LEU A 4 10.47 22.61 -28.87
N ARG A 5 9.37 23.30 -29.12
CA ARG A 5 8.74 24.17 -28.13
C ARG A 5 8.30 23.29 -26.96
N GLN A 6 8.87 23.51 -25.79
CA GLN A 6 8.31 22.96 -24.53
C GLN A 6 6.88 23.46 -24.40
N PRO A 7 5.93 22.60 -24.03
CA PRO A 7 4.55 23.04 -23.83
C PRO A 7 4.51 24.06 -22.69
N VAL A 8 3.88 25.21 -22.95
CA VAL A 8 3.69 26.31 -21.99
C VAL A 8 2.62 25.90 -20.99
N PHE A 9 2.98 25.17 -19.93
CA PHE A 9 2.09 24.84 -18.81
C PHE A 9 2.06 25.94 -17.73
N ASP A 10 2.72 27.08 -17.92
CA ASP A 10 2.93 28.08 -16.86
C ASP A 10 1.76 29.04 -16.63
N SER A 11 0.63 28.91 -17.31
CA SER A 11 -0.46 29.91 -17.24
C SER A 11 -1.82 29.40 -16.78
N LEU A 12 -2.08 28.11 -16.74
CA LEU A 12 -3.39 27.57 -16.36
C LEU A 12 -3.35 26.97 -14.94
N PRO A 13 -4.39 27.22 -14.11
CA PRO A 13 -4.45 26.70 -12.75
C PRO A 13 -4.55 25.16 -12.76
N VAL A 14 -3.95 24.53 -11.75
CA VAL A 14 -4.17 23.11 -11.46
C VAL A 14 -5.50 22.95 -10.75
N VAL A 15 -6.38 22.14 -11.32
CA VAL A 15 -7.67 21.78 -10.75
C VAL A 15 -7.62 20.33 -10.28
N VAL A 16 -8.09 20.06 -9.06
CA VAL A 16 -8.24 18.70 -8.53
C VAL A 16 -9.71 18.34 -8.54
N ARG A 17 -10.05 17.20 -9.15
CA ARG A 17 -11.40 16.65 -9.20
C ARG A 17 -11.41 15.16 -8.86
N LYS A 18 -12.59 14.62 -8.57
CA LYS A 18 -12.77 13.17 -8.42
C LYS A 18 -12.40 12.45 -9.73
N ALA A 19 -11.65 11.36 -9.61
CA ALA A 19 -11.34 10.48 -10.73
C ALA A 19 -12.58 9.73 -11.21
N THR A 20 -12.59 9.40 -12.48
CA THR A 20 -13.60 8.56 -13.13
C THR A 20 -12.93 7.36 -13.81
N PRO A 21 -13.64 6.26 -14.12
CA PRO A 21 -13.06 5.13 -14.85
C PRO A 21 -12.39 5.52 -16.19
N LYS A 22 -12.83 6.62 -16.82
CA LYS A 22 -12.24 7.13 -18.08
C LYS A 22 -10.81 7.65 -17.91
N ASP A 23 -10.45 8.05 -16.70
CA ASP A 23 -9.12 8.60 -16.39
C ASP A 23 -8.07 7.51 -16.20
N ALA A 24 -8.49 6.25 -16.02
CA ALA A 24 -7.63 5.14 -15.60
C ALA A 24 -6.47 4.87 -16.57
N ALA A 25 -6.69 4.96 -17.88
CA ALA A 25 -5.64 4.69 -18.86
C ALA A 25 -4.51 5.73 -18.79
N VAL A 26 -4.85 7.01 -18.68
CA VAL A 26 -3.87 8.10 -18.58
C VAL A 26 -3.16 8.05 -17.23
N CYS A 27 -3.92 7.87 -16.14
CA CYS A 27 -3.34 7.77 -14.79
C CYS A 27 -2.46 6.51 -14.64
N GLY A 28 -2.84 5.38 -15.24
CA GLY A 28 -2.05 4.14 -15.24
C GLY A 28 -0.70 4.30 -15.93
N ARG A 29 -0.67 4.97 -17.09
CA ARG A 29 0.57 5.32 -17.77
C ARG A 29 1.46 6.23 -16.91
N ILE A 30 0.88 7.31 -16.35
CA ILE A 30 1.61 8.23 -15.46
C ILE A 30 2.16 7.47 -14.22
N CYS A 31 1.35 6.58 -13.64
CA CYS A 31 1.72 5.75 -12.50
C CYS A 31 2.94 4.89 -12.84
N TYR A 32 2.89 4.14 -13.93
CA TYR A 32 4.00 3.33 -14.40
C TYR A 32 5.28 4.15 -14.66
N GLU A 33 5.15 5.25 -15.39
CA GLU A 33 6.29 6.11 -15.74
C GLU A 33 6.93 6.76 -14.49
N ALA A 34 6.12 7.25 -13.55
CA ALA A 34 6.59 7.88 -12.33
C ALA A 34 7.34 6.90 -11.40
N PHE A 35 6.77 5.71 -11.16
CA PHE A 35 7.40 4.68 -10.35
C PHE A 35 8.63 4.09 -11.05
N THR A 36 8.56 3.84 -12.37
CA THR A 36 9.73 3.37 -13.12
C THR A 36 10.88 4.37 -13.06
N LYS A 37 10.57 5.66 -13.20
CA LYS A 37 11.61 6.70 -13.15
C LYS A 37 12.30 6.73 -11.79
N ILE A 38 11.57 6.80 -10.69
CA ILE A 38 12.18 6.89 -9.35
C ILE A 38 12.96 5.61 -8.99
N SER A 39 12.45 4.45 -9.33
CA SER A 39 13.14 3.18 -9.11
C SER A 39 14.44 3.11 -9.92
N THR A 40 14.40 3.50 -11.20
CA THR A 40 15.58 3.51 -12.07
C THR A 40 16.62 4.52 -11.60
N ASP A 41 16.20 5.73 -11.23
CA ASP A 41 17.10 6.80 -10.75
C ASP A 41 17.89 6.38 -9.48
N HIS A 42 17.37 5.41 -8.71
CA HIS A 42 17.96 4.94 -7.46
C HIS A 42 18.44 3.46 -7.51
N ALA A 43 18.47 2.85 -8.71
CA ALA A 43 18.87 1.47 -8.94
C ALA A 43 18.05 0.42 -8.14
N PHE A 44 16.76 0.67 -7.92
CA PHE A 44 15.82 -0.28 -7.36
C PHE A 44 14.99 -0.98 -8.44
N PRO A 45 14.46 -2.19 -8.17
CA PRO A 45 13.51 -2.85 -9.06
C PRO A 45 12.24 -2.01 -9.28
N ARG A 46 11.59 -2.20 -10.42
CA ARG A 46 10.33 -1.52 -10.73
C ARG A 46 9.18 -2.08 -9.88
N ASP A 47 8.30 -1.21 -9.40
CA ASP A 47 7.10 -1.61 -8.66
C ASP A 47 6.04 -2.27 -9.55
N PHE A 48 5.95 -1.84 -10.81
CA PHE A 48 5.03 -2.40 -11.80
C PHE A 48 5.78 -3.02 -12.97
N PRO A 49 5.43 -4.24 -13.40
CA PRO A 49 6.08 -4.90 -14.53
C PRO A 49 5.72 -4.25 -15.88
N SER A 50 4.53 -3.65 -16.00
CA SER A 50 4.06 -3.01 -17.23
C SER A 50 3.03 -1.92 -16.98
N VAL A 51 2.75 -1.12 -18.03
CA VAL A 51 1.69 -0.08 -18.04
C VAL A 51 0.31 -0.70 -17.82
N GLU A 52 0.07 -1.88 -18.40
CA GLU A 52 -1.21 -2.59 -18.30
C GLU A 52 -1.53 -2.97 -16.86
N VAL A 53 -0.52 -3.45 -16.11
CA VAL A 53 -0.68 -3.79 -14.70
C VAL A 53 -0.98 -2.55 -13.86
N ALA A 54 -0.24 -1.46 -14.04
CA ALA A 54 -0.51 -0.19 -13.36
C ALA A 54 -1.89 0.36 -13.70
N THR A 55 -2.30 0.28 -14.98
CA THR A 55 -3.63 0.68 -15.45
C THR A 55 -4.72 -0.20 -14.83
N GLY A 56 -4.51 -1.50 -14.75
CA GLY A 56 -5.45 -2.44 -14.12
C GLY A 56 -5.69 -2.12 -12.64
N VAL A 57 -4.63 -1.82 -11.89
CA VAL A 57 -4.73 -1.42 -10.47
C VAL A 57 -5.56 -0.14 -10.34
N LEU A 58 -5.25 0.91 -11.11
CA LEU A 58 -6.00 2.16 -11.02
C LEU A 58 -7.45 2.02 -11.53
N SER A 59 -7.68 1.21 -12.55
CA SER A 59 -9.05 0.92 -13.04
C SER A 59 -9.91 0.28 -11.96
N MET A 60 -9.34 -0.68 -11.22
CA MET A 60 -10.01 -1.32 -10.08
C MET A 60 -10.31 -0.28 -8.99
N MET A 61 -9.33 0.52 -8.59
CA MET A 61 -9.51 1.53 -7.54
C MET A 61 -10.51 2.62 -7.92
N PHE A 62 -10.52 3.08 -9.18
CA PHE A 62 -11.46 4.11 -9.65
C PHE A 62 -12.90 3.61 -9.77
N ALA A 63 -13.08 2.31 -9.94
CA ALA A 63 -14.40 1.67 -10.03
C ALA A 63 -14.92 1.21 -8.65
N HIS A 64 -14.04 0.97 -7.68
CA HIS A 64 -14.41 0.37 -6.40
C HIS A 64 -15.00 1.43 -5.44
N PRO A 65 -16.20 1.18 -4.84
CA PRO A 65 -16.88 2.18 -4.00
C PRO A 65 -16.15 2.52 -2.70
N GLY A 66 -15.27 1.64 -2.22
CA GLY A 66 -14.43 1.84 -1.03
C GLY A 66 -13.18 2.69 -1.27
N PHE A 67 -12.99 3.26 -2.48
CA PHE A 67 -11.89 4.17 -2.77
C PHE A 67 -12.40 5.54 -3.20
N TYR A 68 -11.79 6.57 -2.65
CA TYR A 68 -11.87 7.92 -3.17
C TYR A 68 -10.59 8.23 -3.94
N CYS A 69 -10.69 8.40 -5.24
CA CYS A 69 -9.53 8.75 -6.06
C CYS A 69 -9.71 10.14 -6.68
N ALA A 70 -8.63 10.91 -6.73
CA ALA A 70 -8.57 12.26 -7.28
C ALA A 70 -7.57 12.33 -8.42
N VAL A 71 -7.86 13.16 -9.42
CA VAL A 71 -6.94 13.53 -10.49
C VAL A 71 -6.68 15.03 -10.44
N ALA A 72 -5.45 15.42 -10.72
CA ALA A 72 -5.07 16.80 -10.95
C ALA A 72 -4.95 17.03 -12.46
N GLU A 73 -5.57 18.11 -12.94
CA GLU A 73 -5.54 18.48 -14.36
C GLU A 73 -5.26 19.96 -14.56
N SER A 74 -4.72 20.33 -15.71
CA SER A 74 -4.57 21.71 -16.17
C SER A 74 -4.78 21.75 -17.67
N GLY A 75 -5.60 22.68 -18.15
CA GLY A 75 -5.94 22.80 -19.56
C GLY A 75 -6.53 21.54 -20.20
N GLY A 76 -7.26 20.73 -19.44
CA GLY A 76 -7.82 19.45 -19.88
C GLY A 76 -6.84 18.28 -19.94
N GLN A 77 -5.59 18.49 -19.52
CA GLN A 77 -4.57 17.44 -19.45
C GLN A 77 -4.41 16.93 -18.01
N ILE A 78 -4.49 15.62 -17.79
CA ILE A 78 -4.23 15.00 -16.50
C ILE A 78 -2.72 15.05 -16.20
N LEU A 79 -2.39 15.53 -15.02
CA LEU A 79 -1.01 15.72 -14.52
C LEU A 79 -0.62 14.68 -13.47
N GLY A 80 -1.60 13.99 -12.88
CA GLY A 80 -1.37 12.98 -11.86
C GLY A 80 -2.64 12.57 -11.15
N SER A 81 -2.51 11.58 -10.26
CA SER A 81 -3.61 11.05 -9.47
C SER A 81 -3.16 10.65 -8.07
N ASN A 82 -4.12 10.53 -7.15
CA ASN A 82 -3.94 9.99 -5.81
C ASN A 82 -5.22 9.27 -5.38
N CYS A 83 -5.10 8.20 -4.63
CA CYS A 83 -6.22 7.45 -4.09
C CYS A 83 -6.19 7.42 -2.56
N LEU A 84 -7.37 7.34 -1.97
CA LEU A 84 -7.61 7.13 -0.54
C LEU A 84 -8.44 5.84 -0.40
N ASP A 85 -7.89 4.85 0.29
CA ASP A 85 -8.61 3.65 0.68
C ASP A 85 -9.48 3.96 1.90
N GLU A 86 -10.79 3.90 1.73
CA GLU A 86 -11.80 4.19 2.76
C GLU A 86 -12.45 2.92 3.32
N ARG A 87 -11.93 1.72 3.03
CA ARG A 87 -12.54 0.44 3.39
C ARG A 87 -12.40 0.07 4.87
N SER A 88 -11.52 0.73 5.60
CA SER A 88 -11.19 0.41 7.00
C SER A 88 -11.30 1.63 7.91
N ALA A 89 -11.18 1.43 9.23
CA ALA A 89 -11.28 2.50 10.22
C ALA A 89 -10.17 3.58 10.11
N ILE A 90 -9.05 3.22 9.52
CA ILE A 90 -7.92 4.11 9.22
C ILE A 90 -7.78 4.17 7.69
N ALA A 91 -7.74 5.37 7.15
CA ALA A 91 -7.62 5.54 5.70
C ALA A 91 -6.19 5.31 5.21
N GLY A 92 -6.05 4.66 4.05
CA GLY A 92 -4.76 4.43 3.39
C GLY A 92 -4.58 5.35 2.18
N VAL A 93 -3.39 5.94 1.99
CA VAL A 93 -3.09 6.83 0.85
C VAL A 93 -2.19 6.14 -0.14
N GLY A 94 -2.61 6.09 -1.40
CA GLY A 94 -1.79 5.63 -2.51
C GLY A 94 -2.59 4.87 -3.59
N PRO A 95 -1.99 4.70 -4.75
CA PRO A 95 -0.74 5.33 -5.19
C PRO A 95 -0.92 6.81 -5.50
N ILE A 96 0.05 7.65 -5.10
CA ILE A 96 0.14 9.03 -5.55
C ILE A 96 1.21 9.14 -6.64
N THR A 97 0.84 9.63 -7.80
CA THR A 97 1.74 9.77 -8.94
C THR A 97 1.52 11.06 -9.70
N ILE A 98 2.62 11.66 -10.12
CA ILE A 98 2.65 12.90 -10.90
C ILE A 98 3.48 12.64 -12.16
N ASP A 99 2.97 13.07 -13.30
CA ASP A 99 3.69 13.03 -14.57
C ASP A 99 5.12 13.58 -14.38
N PRO A 100 6.16 12.78 -14.68
CA PRO A 100 7.55 13.20 -14.51
C PRO A 100 7.91 14.54 -15.15
N ALA A 101 7.21 14.93 -16.22
CA ALA A 101 7.45 16.20 -16.93
C ALA A 101 6.95 17.43 -16.14
N VAL A 102 6.03 17.26 -15.18
CA VAL A 102 5.42 18.38 -14.45
C VAL A 102 5.64 18.32 -12.93
N GLN A 103 6.55 17.47 -12.45
CA GLN A 103 6.94 17.43 -11.05
C GLN A 103 7.51 18.78 -10.56
N ASN A 104 7.45 19.01 -9.24
CA ASN A 104 7.90 20.24 -8.56
C ASN A 104 7.07 21.51 -8.82
N LYS A 105 5.87 21.38 -9.41
CA LYS A 105 4.93 22.49 -9.67
C LYS A 105 3.73 22.52 -8.71
N GLY A 106 3.81 21.88 -7.55
CA GLY A 106 2.74 21.87 -6.53
C GLY A 106 1.65 20.80 -6.73
N VAL A 107 1.63 20.09 -7.87
CA VAL A 107 0.61 19.08 -8.20
C VAL A 107 0.48 18.00 -7.11
N GLY A 108 1.62 17.46 -6.63
CA GLY A 108 1.62 16.44 -5.58
C GLY A 108 1.06 16.94 -4.25
N ARG A 109 1.32 18.21 -3.90
CA ARG A 109 0.73 18.85 -2.71
C ARG A 109 -0.78 18.94 -2.85
N ALA A 110 -1.28 19.46 -3.97
CA ALA A 110 -2.71 19.61 -4.21
C ALA A 110 -3.47 18.25 -4.14
N LEU A 111 -2.89 17.19 -4.72
CA LEU A 111 -3.44 15.84 -4.64
C LEU A 111 -3.43 15.27 -3.21
N MET A 112 -2.39 15.52 -2.43
CA MET A 112 -2.34 15.12 -1.02
C MET A 112 -3.35 15.88 -0.17
N GLU A 113 -3.43 17.20 -0.34
CA GLU A 113 -4.41 18.05 0.37
C GLU A 113 -5.84 17.62 0.06
N ALA A 114 -6.16 17.23 -1.17
CA ALA A 114 -7.48 16.73 -1.55
C ALA A 114 -7.86 15.43 -0.82
N VAL A 115 -6.96 14.44 -0.74
CA VAL A 115 -7.26 13.19 -0.03
C VAL A 115 -7.26 13.37 1.48
N LEU A 116 -6.45 14.28 2.04
CA LEU A 116 -6.50 14.63 3.47
C LEU A 116 -7.79 15.37 3.84
N ALA A 117 -8.24 16.29 2.99
CA ALA A 117 -9.54 16.95 3.17
C ALA A 117 -10.68 15.93 3.14
N ARG A 118 -10.61 14.97 2.19
CA ARG A 118 -11.59 13.87 2.13
C ARG A 118 -11.54 12.99 3.37
N SER A 119 -10.36 12.65 3.88
CA SER A 119 -10.20 11.88 5.11
C SER A 119 -10.83 12.61 6.31
N ALA A 120 -10.60 13.90 6.43
CA ALA A 120 -11.19 14.74 7.48
C ALA A 120 -12.73 14.84 7.35
N GLU A 121 -13.24 15.06 6.13
CA GLU A 121 -14.68 15.09 5.85
C GLU A 121 -15.38 13.79 6.27
N ARG A 122 -14.72 12.64 6.01
CA ARG A 122 -15.22 11.31 6.39
C ARG A 122 -15.04 10.99 7.87
N GLY A 123 -14.31 11.81 8.61
CA GLY A 123 -14.07 11.62 10.04
C GLY A 123 -13.10 10.47 10.37
N PHE A 124 -12.21 10.09 9.45
CA PHE A 124 -11.17 9.10 9.74
C PHE A 124 -10.26 9.63 10.85
N LYS A 125 -10.00 8.78 11.86
CA LYS A 125 -9.15 9.17 13.00
C LYS A 125 -7.66 9.20 12.66
N GLY A 126 -7.26 8.49 11.63
CA GLY A 126 -5.89 8.43 11.13
C GLY A 126 -5.85 8.16 9.64
N THR A 127 -4.80 8.66 9.00
CA THR A 127 -4.48 8.42 7.58
C THR A 127 -3.04 7.95 7.49
N ARG A 128 -2.80 6.89 6.74
CA ARG A 128 -1.48 6.24 6.65
C ARG A 128 -1.03 6.08 5.22
N LEU A 129 0.27 5.96 5.04
CA LEU A 129 0.90 5.62 3.77
C LEU A 129 2.21 4.88 3.99
N LEU A 130 2.63 4.11 2.98
CA LEU A 130 3.99 3.62 2.88
C LEU A 130 4.74 4.42 1.82
N GLN A 131 5.84 5.02 2.23
CA GLN A 131 6.70 5.88 1.42
C GLN A 131 7.97 5.12 1.06
N ALA A 132 8.40 5.17 -0.22
CA ALA A 132 9.71 4.67 -0.64
C ALA A 132 10.81 5.48 0.06
N ALA A 133 11.53 4.87 1.02
CA ALA A 133 12.42 5.60 1.94
C ALA A 133 13.56 6.35 1.23
N PHE A 134 13.92 5.94 0.02
CA PHE A 134 14.90 6.61 -0.84
C PHE A 134 14.35 7.85 -1.59
N HIS A 135 13.03 8.09 -1.57
CA HIS A 135 12.41 9.21 -2.27
C HIS A 135 12.30 10.45 -1.38
N ASN A 136 13.40 11.16 -1.19
CA ASN A 136 13.52 12.31 -0.28
C ASN A 136 12.47 13.40 -0.47
N ARG A 137 12.03 13.64 -1.73
CA ARG A 137 11.01 14.66 -2.03
C ARG A 137 9.65 14.30 -1.47
N SER A 138 9.24 13.03 -1.59
CA SER A 138 7.95 12.58 -1.03
C SER A 138 7.99 12.58 0.50
N LEU A 139 9.09 12.14 1.12
CA LEU A 139 9.29 12.24 2.56
C LEU A 139 9.11 13.68 3.06
N SER A 140 9.80 14.63 2.40
CA SER A 140 9.69 16.06 2.76
C SER A 140 8.29 16.61 2.58
N LEU A 141 7.58 16.21 1.51
CA LEU A 141 6.19 16.62 1.26
C LEU A 141 5.26 16.11 2.34
N TYR A 142 5.30 14.81 2.65
CA TYR A 142 4.40 14.20 3.62
C TYR A 142 4.64 14.74 5.03
N THR A 143 5.90 14.92 5.43
CA THR A 143 6.22 15.56 6.72
C THR A 143 5.68 17.00 6.81
N LYS A 144 5.78 17.79 5.74
CA LYS A 144 5.19 19.15 5.70
C LYS A 144 3.66 19.17 5.74
N LEU A 145 3.01 18.05 5.41
CA LEU A 145 1.56 17.85 5.49
C LEU A 145 1.12 17.20 6.81
N GLY A 146 2.04 17.03 7.76
CA GLY A 146 1.75 16.56 9.11
C GLY A 146 1.90 15.05 9.30
N PHE A 147 2.41 14.32 8.32
CA PHE A 147 2.72 12.89 8.51
C PHE A 147 3.98 12.71 9.36
N ASP A 148 3.88 11.88 10.38
CA ASP A 148 5.02 11.43 11.19
C ASP A 148 5.51 10.06 10.71
N THR A 149 6.81 9.87 10.69
CA THR A 149 7.43 8.56 10.52
C THR A 149 7.14 7.68 11.73
N ARG A 150 6.66 6.45 11.51
CA ARG A 150 6.32 5.49 12.57
C ARG A 150 7.19 4.24 12.53
N GLU A 151 7.35 3.63 11.35
CA GLU A 151 7.99 2.32 11.24
C GLU A 151 8.90 2.24 10.02
N PRO A 152 10.17 1.83 10.16
CA PRO A 152 11.00 1.42 9.03
C PRO A 152 10.58 0.03 8.56
N ILE A 153 10.30 -0.10 7.26
CA ILE A 153 9.83 -1.32 6.62
C ILE A 153 10.84 -1.76 5.57
N SER A 154 11.04 -3.06 5.41
CA SER A 154 11.74 -3.64 4.26
C SER A 154 10.77 -4.39 3.38
N THR A 155 10.76 -4.09 2.08
CA THR A 155 10.19 -5.01 1.10
C THR A 155 11.13 -6.18 0.95
N MET A 156 10.63 -7.41 1.08
CA MET A 156 11.42 -8.62 1.00
C MET A 156 10.84 -9.58 -0.04
N GLN A 157 11.71 -10.15 -0.88
CA GLN A 157 11.33 -11.07 -1.95
C GLN A 157 12.27 -12.28 -1.98
N GLY A 158 11.74 -13.43 -2.38
CA GLY A 158 12.50 -14.67 -2.52
C GLY A 158 11.66 -15.83 -3.04
N PRO A 159 12.20 -17.02 -3.14
CA PRO A 159 11.42 -18.21 -3.46
C PRO A 159 10.42 -18.52 -2.34
N PRO A 160 9.31 -19.25 -2.65
CA PRO A 160 8.42 -19.79 -1.63
C PRO A 160 9.18 -20.64 -0.61
N ILE A 161 8.90 -20.44 0.67
CA ILE A 161 9.61 -21.14 1.76
C ILE A 161 9.20 -22.62 1.82
N LYS A 162 7.89 -22.90 1.63
CA LYS A 162 7.35 -24.29 1.57
C LYS A 162 7.75 -25.17 2.76
N SER A 163 7.84 -24.57 3.95
CA SER A 163 8.15 -25.28 5.20
C SER A 163 7.01 -25.11 6.19
N PRO A 164 5.95 -25.95 6.09
CA PRO A 164 4.79 -25.84 6.98
C PRO A 164 5.21 -25.83 8.45
N THR A 165 4.66 -24.90 9.21
CA THR A 165 4.93 -24.77 10.64
C THR A 165 4.11 -25.82 11.41
N PRO A 166 4.74 -26.72 12.18
CA PRO A 166 3.99 -27.73 12.95
C PRO A 166 2.97 -27.11 13.90
N GLY A 167 1.79 -27.74 14.02
CA GLY A 167 0.72 -27.27 14.89
C GLY A 167 -0.17 -26.20 14.28
N TYR A 168 0.09 -25.75 13.06
CA TYR A 168 -0.75 -24.80 12.34
C TYR A 168 -1.52 -25.47 11.20
N ASN A 169 -2.78 -25.04 11.04
CA ASN A 169 -3.60 -25.30 9.86
C ASN A 169 -3.79 -23.98 9.09
N VAL A 170 -3.18 -23.84 7.93
CA VAL A 170 -3.35 -22.66 7.06
C VAL A 170 -4.34 -22.99 5.96
N ARG A 171 -5.41 -22.22 5.88
CA ARG A 171 -6.52 -22.42 4.94
C ARG A 171 -7.02 -21.11 4.35
N PRO A 172 -7.78 -21.13 3.23
CA PRO A 172 -8.51 -19.96 2.77
C PRO A 172 -9.41 -19.43 3.89
N ALA A 173 -9.44 -18.11 4.04
CA ALA A 173 -10.36 -17.44 4.95
C ALA A 173 -11.75 -17.37 4.33
N SER A 174 -12.77 -17.40 5.18
CA SER A 174 -14.18 -17.33 4.82
C SER A 174 -14.88 -16.20 5.55
N ILE A 175 -16.10 -15.87 5.16
CA ILE A 175 -16.88 -14.81 5.80
C ILE A 175 -17.17 -15.10 7.29
N SER A 176 -17.20 -16.37 7.68
CA SER A 176 -17.37 -16.77 9.08
C SER A 176 -16.14 -16.45 9.96
N ASP A 177 -14.97 -16.21 9.36
CA ASP A 177 -13.75 -15.86 10.08
C ASP A 177 -13.64 -14.35 10.36
N LEU A 178 -14.50 -13.54 9.72
CA LEU A 178 -14.38 -12.08 9.72
C LEU A 178 -14.37 -11.51 11.15
N GLU A 179 -15.28 -11.95 12.02
CA GLU A 179 -15.38 -11.44 13.39
C GLU A 179 -14.12 -11.77 14.21
N GLU A 180 -13.60 -12.99 14.07
CA GLU A 180 -12.38 -13.42 14.78
C GLU A 180 -11.14 -12.70 14.26
N CYS A 181 -11.00 -12.54 12.95
CA CYS A 181 -9.94 -11.75 12.33
C CYS A 181 -10.00 -10.27 12.75
N ASP A 182 -11.19 -9.67 12.80
CA ASP A 182 -11.37 -8.30 13.25
C ASP A 182 -11.00 -8.13 14.73
N ARG A 183 -11.38 -9.08 15.57
CA ARG A 183 -10.98 -9.11 16.99
C ARG A 183 -9.46 -9.18 17.12
N LEU A 184 -8.81 -10.04 16.33
CA LEU A 184 -7.36 -10.15 16.29
C LEU A 184 -6.71 -8.84 15.81
N CYS A 185 -7.20 -8.24 14.74
CA CYS A 185 -6.70 -6.97 14.23
C CYS A 185 -6.83 -5.85 15.27
N ARG A 186 -7.96 -5.76 15.96
CA ARG A 186 -8.16 -4.81 17.06
C ARG A 186 -7.20 -5.04 18.22
N SER A 187 -6.88 -6.30 18.56
CA SER A 187 -5.92 -6.58 19.63
C SER A 187 -4.49 -6.17 19.28
N VAL A 188 -4.13 -6.25 17.99
CA VAL A 188 -2.78 -5.89 17.51
C VAL A 188 -2.66 -4.40 17.20
N HIS A 189 -3.64 -3.83 16.48
CA HIS A 189 -3.56 -2.46 15.93
C HIS A 189 -4.47 -1.43 16.64
N GLY A 190 -5.39 -1.87 17.51
CA GLY A 190 -6.39 -1.00 18.13
C GLY A 190 -7.56 -0.61 17.21
N HIS A 191 -7.64 -1.17 16.02
CA HIS A 191 -8.74 -1.02 15.05
C HIS A 191 -8.84 -2.26 14.17
N ASP A 192 -9.97 -2.42 13.47
CA ASP A 192 -10.14 -3.48 12.48
C ASP A 192 -9.88 -2.99 11.05
N ARG A 193 -9.82 -3.96 10.14
CA ARG A 193 -9.68 -3.77 8.70
C ARG A 193 -10.69 -4.63 7.94
N SER A 194 -11.92 -4.65 8.44
CA SER A 194 -13.02 -5.51 7.97
C SER A 194 -13.32 -5.35 6.48
N GLY A 195 -13.30 -4.13 5.97
CA GLY A 195 -13.62 -3.88 4.56
C GLY A 195 -12.60 -4.51 3.61
N GLU A 196 -11.31 -4.37 3.90
CA GLU A 196 -10.26 -5.00 3.10
C GLU A 196 -10.31 -6.53 3.19
N LEU A 197 -10.54 -7.06 4.40
CA LEU A 197 -10.63 -8.51 4.59
C LEU A 197 -11.84 -9.09 3.86
N ARG A 198 -12.99 -8.40 3.88
CA ARG A 198 -14.19 -8.83 3.15
C ARG A 198 -13.93 -8.92 1.66
N ASP A 199 -13.34 -7.86 1.06
CA ASP A 199 -12.96 -7.85 -0.36
C ASP A 199 -12.00 -9.00 -0.69
N ALA A 200 -11.01 -9.25 0.16
CA ALA A 200 -10.02 -10.30 -0.04
C ALA A 200 -10.64 -11.71 0.06
N ILE A 201 -11.63 -11.92 0.93
CA ILE A 201 -12.40 -13.16 1.01
C ILE A 201 -13.22 -13.36 -0.28
N GLU A 202 -13.90 -12.33 -0.76
CA GLU A 202 -14.66 -12.37 -2.02
C GLU A 202 -13.77 -12.66 -3.22
N GLN A 203 -12.56 -12.08 -3.24
CA GLN A 203 -11.53 -12.31 -4.27
C GLN A 203 -10.78 -13.64 -4.08
N ARG A 204 -11.02 -14.38 -2.99
CA ARG A 204 -10.35 -15.64 -2.65
C ARG A 204 -8.83 -15.52 -2.49
N THR A 205 -8.36 -14.37 -2.03
CA THR A 205 -6.94 -14.13 -1.74
C THR A 205 -6.62 -14.24 -0.25
N ALA A 206 -7.65 -14.12 0.63
CA ALA A 206 -7.49 -14.17 2.07
C ALA A 206 -7.19 -15.58 2.58
N VAL A 207 -6.28 -15.65 3.54
CA VAL A 207 -5.90 -16.89 4.25
C VAL A 207 -5.92 -16.67 5.76
N ALA A 208 -6.24 -17.72 6.50
CA ALA A 208 -6.20 -17.75 7.97
C ALA A 208 -5.28 -18.88 8.44
N ALA A 209 -4.56 -18.66 9.54
CA ALA A 209 -3.81 -19.67 10.25
C ALA A 209 -4.52 -20.00 11.58
N GLU A 210 -4.82 -21.27 11.77
CA GLU A 210 -5.40 -21.79 12.99
C GLU A 210 -4.36 -22.55 13.80
N ARG A 211 -4.47 -22.41 15.11
CA ARG A 211 -3.76 -23.20 16.10
C ARG A 211 -4.73 -23.56 17.22
N GLU A 212 -4.80 -24.85 17.55
CA GLU A 212 -5.72 -25.36 18.60
C GLU A 212 -7.19 -24.96 18.37
N GLY A 213 -7.63 -24.98 17.09
CA GLY A 213 -9.00 -24.67 16.70
C GLY A 213 -9.39 -23.18 16.73
N ARG A 214 -8.42 -22.27 16.86
CA ARG A 214 -8.63 -20.83 16.93
C ARG A 214 -7.80 -20.11 15.87
N VAL A 215 -8.36 -19.10 15.22
CA VAL A 215 -7.62 -18.23 14.29
C VAL A 215 -6.63 -17.37 15.09
N VAL A 216 -5.34 -17.53 14.79
CA VAL A 216 -4.22 -16.82 15.44
C VAL A 216 -3.50 -15.85 14.52
N ALA A 217 -3.71 -15.98 13.21
CA ALA A 217 -3.26 -15.02 12.21
C ALA A 217 -4.16 -15.07 10.97
N TYR A 218 -4.19 -13.97 10.23
CA TYR A 218 -4.79 -13.90 8.90
C TYR A 218 -3.99 -12.97 7.99
N ALA A 219 -4.18 -13.15 6.68
CA ALA A 219 -3.70 -12.21 5.68
C ALA A 219 -4.79 -11.99 4.63
N THR A 220 -4.91 -10.76 4.12
CA THR A 220 -5.74 -10.48 2.95
C THR A 220 -5.10 -11.00 1.67
N MET A 221 -3.77 -11.06 1.67
CA MET A 221 -2.91 -11.63 0.63
C MET A 221 -1.49 -11.69 1.18
N ILE A 222 -0.70 -12.69 0.83
CA ILE A 222 0.74 -12.70 1.14
C ILE A 222 1.50 -12.02 0.00
N GLY A 223 1.78 -10.73 0.16
CA GLY A 223 2.42 -9.92 -0.88
C GLY A 223 2.32 -8.42 -0.61
N PHE A 224 2.68 -7.63 -1.62
CA PHE A 224 2.82 -6.18 -1.52
C PHE A 224 1.50 -5.43 -1.25
N PHE A 225 0.40 -5.98 -1.78
CA PHE A 225 -0.92 -5.34 -1.69
C PHE A 225 -1.79 -5.87 -0.55
N GLY A 226 -1.33 -6.90 0.17
CA GLY A 226 -2.09 -7.48 1.26
C GLY A 226 -1.46 -7.20 2.63
N HIS A 227 -2.29 -7.06 3.65
CA HIS A 227 -1.81 -6.99 5.02
C HIS A 227 -1.92 -8.36 5.71
N THR A 228 -1.09 -8.55 6.73
CA THR A 228 -1.09 -9.73 7.59
C THR A 228 -1.09 -9.29 9.04
N VAL A 229 -1.84 -9.99 9.89
CA VAL A 229 -1.90 -9.77 11.33
C VAL A 229 -1.80 -11.12 12.04
N GLY A 230 -0.99 -11.19 13.10
CA GLY A 230 -0.86 -12.38 13.96
C GLY A 230 -0.56 -12.01 15.40
N GLU A 231 -0.91 -12.90 16.32
CA GLU A 231 -0.62 -12.71 17.75
C GLU A 231 0.88 -12.71 18.00
N THR A 232 1.61 -13.58 17.30
CA THR A 232 3.05 -13.79 17.44
C THR A 232 3.75 -13.87 16.10
N ASN A 233 5.09 -13.80 16.10
CA ASN A 233 5.89 -14.04 14.90
C ASN A 233 5.66 -15.42 14.31
N SER A 234 5.51 -16.46 15.13
CA SER A 234 5.28 -17.82 14.66
C SER A 234 3.97 -17.95 13.88
N ASP A 235 2.93 -17.20 14.28
CA ASP A 235 1.65 -17.20 13.60
C ASP A 235 1.74 -16.56 12.20
N VAL A 236 2.47 -15.45 12.08
CA VAL A 236 2.75 -14.80 10.77
C VAL A 236 3.69 -15.65 9.92
N GLN A 237 4.71 -16.28 10.52
CA GLN A 237 5.61 -17.20 9.83
C GLN A 237 4.86 -18.38 9.22
N ALA A 238 3.84 -18.92 9.90
CA ALA A 238 3.02 -20.00 9.36
C ALA A 238 2.30 -19.60 8.06
N LEU A 239 1.78 -18.37 7.99
CA LEU A 239 1.17 -17.84 6.76
C LEU A 239 2.20 -17.65 5.64
N ILE A 240 3.35 -17.02 5.95
CA ILE A 240 4.42 -16.78 4.96
C ILE A 240 4.97 -18.12 4.43
N ALA A 241 5.21 -19.10 5.32
CA ALA A 241 5.77 -20.40 4.95
C ALA A 241 4.82 -21.25 4.08
N ASN A 242 3.50 -20.98 4.15
CA ASN A 242 2.50 -21.69 3.36
C ASN A 242 2.23 -21.02 2.00
N ALA A 243 2.74 -19.82 1.75
CA ALA A 243 2.50 -19.07 0.52
C ALA A 243 3.16 -19.75 -0.70
N ASP A 244 2.46 -19.75 -1.84
CA ASP A 244 2.97 -20.24 -3.13
C ASP A 244 3.88 -19.25 -3.83
N ALA A 245 3.71 -17.96 -3.55
CA ALA A 245 4.52 -16.86 -4.06
C ALA A 245 4.33 -15.62 -3.19
N PHE A 246 5.27 -14.69 -3.26
CA PHE A 246 5.14 -13.36 -2.67
C PHE A 246 4.77 -12.37 -3.77
N LEU A 247 3.49 -11.97 -3.81
CA LEU A 247 2.94 -11.21 -4.92
C LEU A 247 3.45 -9.76 -4.98
N GLY A 248 3.66 -9.26 -6.19
CA GLY A 248 4.24 -7.94 -6.44
C GLY A 248 5.74 -7.88 -6.08
N PRO A 249 6.25 -6.73 -5.63
CA PRO A 249 7.64 -6.58 -5.20
C PRO A 249 8.05 -7.46 -4.00
N GLY A 250 7.11 -8.07 -3.30
CA GLY A 250 7.37 -8.93 -2.15
C GLY A 250 6.47 -8.62 -0.95
N ILE A 251 6.83 -9.14 0.22
CA ILE A 251 6.17 -8.82 1.49
C ILE A 251 6.83 -7.62 2.16
N LEU A 252 6.04 -6.86 2.93
CA LEU A 252 6.49 -5.68 3.66
C LEU A 252 6.73 -6.05 5.12
N VAL A 253 7.98 -6.08 5.55
CA VAL A 253 8.38 -6.56 6.89
C VAL A 253 8.87 -5.39 7.75
N PRO A 254 8.22 -5.11 8.91
CA PRO A 254 8.73 -4.14 9.87
C PRO A 254 10.12 -4.54 10.39
N THR A 255 11.15 -3.71 10.15
CA THR A 255 12.52 -4.06 10.53
C THR A 255 12.78 -3.99 12.03
N ARG A 256 11.95 -3.26 12.79
CA ARG A 256 11.96 -3.30 14.26
C ARG A 256 11.53 -4.66 14.82
N ASN A 257 10.71 -5.42 14.08
CA ASN A 257 10.43 -6.81 14.41
C ASN A 257 11.62 -7.69 14.00
N ALA A 258 12.72 -7.54 14.73
CA ALA A 258 13.99 -8.18 14.40
C ALA A 258 13.92 -9.71 14.34
N GLY A 259 13.00 -10.33 15.09
CA GLY A 259 12.79 -11.78 15.06
C GLY A 259 12.21 -12.25 13.73
N LEU A 260 11.13 -11.61 13.28
CA LEU A 260 10.50 -11.92 11.99
C LEU A 260 11.43 -11.58 10.82
N PHE A 261 12.10 -10.42 10.88
CA PHE A 261 13.01 -9.98 9.84
C PHE A 261 14.20 -10.95 9.65
N ARG A 262 14.85 -11.41 10.73
CA ARG A 262 15.91 -12.42 10.67
C ARG A 262 15.40 -13.74 10.12
N TRP A 263 14.24 -14.20 10.58
CA TRP A 263 13.63 -15.43 10.08
C TRP A 263 13.39 -15.37 8.56
N CYS A 264 12.92 -14.24 8.03
CA CYS A 264 12.77 -14.07 6.59
C CYS A 264 14.12 -14.22 5.85
N LEU A 265 15.19 -13.60 6.36
CA LEU A 265 16.54 -13.70 5.77
C LEU A 265 17.09 -15.14 5.82
N GLU A 266 16.92 -15.82 6.95
CA GLU A 266 17.36 -17.21 7.16
C GLU A 266 16.60 -18.19 6.24
N ASN A 267 15.39 -17.85 5.82
CA ASN A 267 14.57 -18.63 4.89
C ASN A 267 14.67 -18.16 3.43
N GLY A 268 15.73 -17.43 3.08
CA GLY A 268 16.09 -17.13 1.69
C GLY A 268 15.43 -15.88 1.08
N LEU A 269 14.66 -15.12 1.86
CA LEU A 269 14.18 -13.82 1.39
C LEU A 269 15.31 -12.79 1.44
N ARG A 270 15.30 -11.86 0.51
CA ARG A 270 16.27 -10.77 0.42
C ARG A 270 15.56 -9.42 0.48
N VAL A 271 16.23 -8.43 1.05
CA VAL A 271 15.76 -7.03 1.02
C VAL A 271 15.79 -6.53 -0.42
N VAL A 272 14.65 -6.03 -0.89
CA VAL A 272 14.47 -5.44 -2.21
C VAL A 272 14.62 -3.93 -2.13
N GLN A 273 13.87 -3.28 -1.22
CA GLN A 273 13.93 -1.84 -1.05
C GLN A 273 13.44 -1.42 0.34
N PRO A 274 13.96 -0.30 0.88
CA PRO A 274 13.50 0.26 2.14
C PRO A 274 12.25 1.11 1.94
N MET A 275 11.32 1.02 2.90
CA MET A 275 10.09 1.80 2.95
C MET A 275 9.93 2.45 4.33
N THR A 276 9.07 3.45 4.41
CA THR A 276 8.73 4.13 5.67
C THR A 276 7.21 4.18 5.83
N LEU A 277 6.71 3.60 6.91
CA LEU A 277 5.32 3.79 7.31
C LEU A 277 5.18 5.18 7.94
N MET A 278 4.27 5.99 7.41
CA MET A 278 4.00 7.32 7.92
C MET A 278 2.51 7.50 8.23
N THR A 279 2.18 8.29 9.24
CA THR A 279 0.81 8.54 9.66
C THR A 279 0.57 10.00 9.99
N VAL A 280 -0.66 10.45 9.76
CA VAL A 280 -1.25 11.63 10.38
C VAL A 280 -2.44 11.19 11.24
N GLY A 281 -2.59 11.76 12.43
CA GLY A 281 -3.63 11.36 13.38
C GLY A 281 -3.32 10.08 14.14
N PHE A 282 -4.35 9.25 14.36
CA PHE A 282 -4.27 8.08 15.23
C PHE A 282 -3.24 7.04 14.79
N TYR A 283 -2.40 6.63 15.74
CA TYR A 283 -1.46 5.53 15.61
C TYR A 283 -1.32 4.80 16.94
N ASN A 284 -1.47 3.47 16.90
CA ASN A 284 -1.06 2.57 17.98
C ASN A 284 0.20 1.80 17.56
N GLU A 285 1.12 1.63 18.46
CA GLU A 285 2.21 0.65 18.32
C GLU A 285 1.57 -0.75 18.25
N PRO A 286 1.86 -1.55 17.22
CA PRO A 286 1.30 -2.89 17.12
C PRO A 286 1.72 -3.79 18.27
N ALA A 287 0.73 -4.44 18.91
CA ALA A 287 0.93 -5.33 20.07
C ALA A 287 1.12 -6.81 19.67
N GLY A 288 1.42 -7.10 18.40
CA GLY A 288 1.66 -8.42 17.83
C GLY A 288 2.53 -8.35 16.59
N ALA A 289 2.54 -9.43 15.80
CA ALA A 289 3.25 -9.47 14.53
C ALA A 289 2.33 -9.03 13.37
N TYR A 290 2.89 -8.32 12.40
CA TYR A 290 2.13 -7.88 11.24
C TYR A 290 3.02 -7.63 10.02
N LEU A 291 2.40 -7.63 8.85
CA LEU A 291 2.96 -7.11 7.61
C LEU A 291 1.97 -6.06 7.09
N PRO A 292 2.37 -4.80 6.90
CA PRO A 292 1.50 -3.82 6.27
C PRO A 292 1.29 -4.14 4.78
N SER A 293 0.21 -3.65 4.19
CA SER A 293 0.09 -3.54 2.73
C SER A 293 0.71 -2.23 2.24
N ILE A 294 0.97 -2.10 0.94
CA ILE A 294 1.45 -0.82 0.38
C ILE A 294 0.43 0.32 0.53
N LEU A 295 -0.83 -0.01 0.69
CA LEU A 295 -1.89 0.96 0.97
C LEU A 295 -2.05 1.25 2.48
N TYR A 296 -1.34 0.55 3.31
CA TYR A 296 -1.17 0.57 4.76
C TYR A 296 -1.25 -0.81 5.36
#